data_e272c7edb38fe18598dbd4798b72f7e8
#
_entry.id   e272c7edb38fe18598dbd4798b72f7e8
#
_cell.length_a   1.000
_cell.length_b   1.000
_cell.length_c   1.000
_cell.angle_alpha   90.00
_cell.angle_beta   90.00
_cell.angle_gamma   90.00
#
_symmetry.space_group_name_H-M   'P 1'
#
loop_
_entity.id
_entity.type
_entity.pdbx_description
1 polymer ?
#
loop_
_entity_poly.entity_id
_entity_poly.type
_entity_poly.pdbx_seq_one_letter_code
_entity_poly.pdbx_strand_id
1 'polypeptide(L)'
;MNWSRAANSARSEESQPTASRERELLARVGAKELHAFETLYRTYQPRLARFLGTVLQRSPLIEEVLDDTMITVWQTAANFRGASKPSTWIFAIAYRKAIKAKARWPDPLEDDALETRVDPDALPDEKLQQQRLHNALRQAMQQLSAEHRAVVDLTYFHGLGYREIADIVGCPAETVKTRVFHARQRLRKALAGNFADWL
;
A
#
# COMPACT_ATOMS: atom_id res chain seq x y z
N MET A 1 20.61 15.64 -11.88
CA MET A 1 19.50 16.59 -11.97
C MET A 1 18.50 16.31 -10.83
N ASN A 2 18.26 17.32 -10.01
CA ASN A 2 17.82 17.24 -8.59
C ASN A 2 16.28 17.36 -8.42
N TRP A 3 15.50 16.50 -9.07
CA TRP A 3 14.01 16.55 -8.97
C TRP A 3 13.47 15.92 -7.69
N SER A 4 14.23 15.04 -7.04
CA SER A 4 13.81 14.35 -5.81
C SER A 4 13.77 15.24 -4.57
N ARG A 5 14.56 16.31 -4.48
CA ARG A 5 14.64 17.16 -3.28
C ARG A 5 13.52 18.19 -3.19
N ALA A 6 13.11 18.77 -4.30
CA ALA A 6 12.05 19.80 -4.31
C ALA A 6 10.66 19.23 -4.04
N ALA A 7 10.35 18.05 -4.56
CA ALA A 7 9.06 17.37 -4.32
C ALA A 7 8.88 16.91 -2.87
N ASN A 8 9.97 16.66 -2.15
CA ASN A 8 9.91 16.17 -0.76
C ASN A 8 9.73 17.32 0.25
N SER A 9 10.19 18.54 -0.05
CA SER A 9 10.07 19.70 0.81
C SER A 9 8.64 20.26 0.85
N ALA A 10 7.99 20.42 -0.30
CA ALA A 10 6.62 20.96 -0.37
C ALA A 10 5.58 20.02 0.25
N ARG A 11 5.79 18.68 0.18
CA ARG A 11 4.89 17.71 0.82
C ARG A 11 4.98 17.63 2.34
N SER A 12 6.09 18.09 2.92
CA SER A 12 6.30 18.05 4.38
C SER A 12 5.47 19.10 5.11
N GLU A 13 5.18 20.23 4.50
CA GLU A 13 4.46 21.34 5.13
C GLU A 13 2.93 21.16 5.12
N GLU A 14 2.36 20.56 4.09
CA GLU A 14 0.92 20.24 4.01
C GLU A 14 0.52 19.03 4.89
N SER A 15 1.47 18.19 5.30
CA SER A 15 1.21 16.96 6.06
C SER A 15 1.04 17.20 7.58
N GLN A 16 1.48 18.31 8.13
CA GLN A 16 1.45 18.55 9.58
C GLN A 16 0.03 18.71 10.17
N PRO A 17 -0.89 19.49 9.58
CA PRO A 17 -2.25 19.59 10.11
C PRO A 17 -3.02 18.27 10.04
N THR A 18 -2.73 17.44 9.03
CA THR A 18 -3.35 16.12 8.85
C THR A 18 -2.88 15.14 9.93
N ALA A 19 -1.58 15.08 10.20
CA ALA A 19 -1.01 14.20 11.22
C ALA A 19 -1.47 14.54 12.65
N SER A 20 -1.69 15.83 12.94
CA SER A 20 -2.24 16.27 14.24
C SER A 20 -3.69 15.81 14.42
N ARG A 21 -4.52 15.99 13.40
CA ARG A 21 -5.91 15.51 13.39
C ARG A 21 -6.00 13.99 13.50
N GLU A 22 -5.13 13.27 12.80
CA GLU A 22 -5.10 11.79 12.91
C GLU A 22 -4.69 11.34 14.33
N ARG A 23 -3.76 12.04 15.01
CA ARG A 23 -3.38 11.73 16.39
C ARG A 23 -4.54 11.96 17.36
N GLU A 24 -5.24 13.09 17.23
CA GLU A 24 -6.41 13.41 18.04
C GLU A 24 -7.51 12.35 17.84
N LEU A 25 -7.79 11.98 16.57
CA LEU A 25 -8.77 10.96 16.24
C LEU A 25 -8.38 9.61 16.85
N LEU A 26 -7.10 9.22 16.76
CA LEU A 26 -6.62 7.96 17.33
C LEU A 26 -6.67 7.98 18.87
N ALA A 27 -6.43 9.11 19.52
CA ALA A 27 -6.56 9.25 20.97
C ALA A 27 -8.02 9.03 21.41
N ARG A 28 -9.00 9.57 20.68
CA ARG A 28 -10.43 9.34 20.92
C ARG A 28 -10.83 7.89 20.68
N VAL A 29 -10.26 7.22 19.67
CA VAL A 29 -10.43 5.77 19.48
C VAL A 29 -9.86 5.01 20.68
N GLY A 30 -8.72 5.44 21.22
CA GLY A 30 -8.14 4.90 22.47
C GLY A 30 -9.06 5.07 23.69
N ALA A 31 -9.81 6.17 23.75
CA ALA A 31 -10.87 6.41 24.74
C ALA A 31 -12.16 5.63 24.47
N LYS A 32 -12.20 4.75 23.46
CA LYS A 32 -13.35 3.93 23.10
C LYS A 32 -14.56 4.70 22.57
N GLU A 33 -14.34 5.86 21.95
CA GLU A 33 -15.38 6.59 21.24
C GLU A 33 -15.71 5.90 19.91
N LEU A 34 -16.90 5.31 19.80
CA LEU A 34 -17.32 4.56 18.61
C LEU A 34 -17.34 5.45 17.34
N HIS A 35 -17.86 6.67 17.46
CA HIS A 35 -17.92 7.60 16.32
C HIS A 35 -16.53 8.01 15.80
N ALA A 36 -15.56 8.13 16.71
CA ALA A 36 -14.15 8.37 16.31
C ALA A 36 -13.59 7.16 15.56
N PHE A 37 -13.92 5.95 16.00
CA PHE A 37 -13.52 4.72 15.30
C PHE A 37 -14.18 4.59 13.91
N GLU A 38 -15.47 4.87 13.77
CA GLU A 38 -16.15 4.90 12.47
C GLU A 38 -15.48 5.88 11.49
N THR A 39 -15.13 7.07 11.98
CA THR A 39 -14.43 8.08 11.18
C THR A 39 -13.04 7.59 10.76
N LEU A 40 -12.29 6.98 11.68
CA LEU A 40 -10.98 6.39 11.40
C LEU A 40 -11.12 5.25 10.38
N TYR A 41 -12.08 4.35 10.59
CA TYR A 41 -12.35 3.23 9.67
C TYR A 41 -12.62 3.73 8.25
N ARG A 42 -13.56 4.66 8.07
CA ARG A 42 -13.87 5.24 6.75
C ARG A 42 -12.67 5.89 6.07
N THR A 43 -11.79 6.51 6.85
CA THR A 43 -10.57 7.16 6.35
C THR A 43 -9.52 6.15 5.89
N TYR A 44 -9.36 5.06 6.63
CA TYR A 44 -8.28 4.10 6.40
C TYR A 44 -8.68 2.90 5.54
N GLN A 45 -9.96 2.51 5.52
CA GLN A 45 -10.47 1.36 4.78
C GLN A 45 -10.03 1.38 3.29
N PRO A 46 -10.23 2.44 2.49
CA PRO A 46 -9.83 2.42 1.08
C PRO A 46 -8.30 2.38 0.91
N ARG A 47 -7.56 3.01 1.81
CA ARG A 47 -6.09 3.02 1.81
C ARG A 47 -5.52 1.65 2.14
N LEU A 48 -6.06 1.00 3.18
CA LEU A 48 -5.67 -0.34 3.61
C LEU A 48 -6.09 -1.39 2.60
N ALA A 49 -7.30 -1.33 2.05
CA ALA A 49 -7.77 -2.26 1.03
C ALA A 49 -6.85 -2.26 -0.19
N ARG A 50 -6.45 -1.09 -0.67
CA ARG A 50 -5.47 -0.95 -1.75
C ARG A 50 -4.12 -1.58 -1.39
N PHE A 51 -3.54 -1.20 -0.26
CA PHE A 51 -2.25 -1.70 0.20
C PHE A 51 -2.26 -3.22 0.39
N LEU A 52 -3.27 -3.74 1.07
CA LEU A 52 -3.44 -5.17 1.30
C LEU A 52 -3.65 -5.91 -0.03
N GLY A 53 -4.41 -5.34 -0.97
CA GLY A 53 -4.56 -5.87 -2.33
C GLY A 53 -3.23 -6.01 -3.06
N THR A 54 -2.34 -5.03 -2.90
CA THR A 54 -0.98 -5.08 -3.46
C THR A 54 -0.12 -6.19 -2.83
N VAL A 55 -0.26 -6.42 -1.51
CA VAL A 55 0.56 -7.40 -0.78
C VAL A 55 0.02 -8.82 -0.92
N LEU A 56 -1.30 -9.02 -0.73
CA LEU A 56 -1.94 -10.33 -0.61
C LEU A 56 -2.38 -10.92 -1.94
N GLN A 57 -2.86 -10.08 -2.89
CA GLN A 57 -3.36 -10.50 -4.20
C GLN A 57 -4.57 -11.46 -4.18
N ARG A 58 -5.24 -11.63 -3.03
CA ARG A 58 -6.40 -12.51 -2.81
C ARG A 58 -7.53 -11.74 -2.16
N SER A 59 -8.65 -11.56 -2.86
CA SER A 59 -9.79 -10.78 -2.38
C SER A 59 -10.32 -11.20 -0.99
N PRO A 60 -10.60 -12.48 -0.72
CA PRO A 60 -11.14 -12.87 0.58
C PRO A 60 -10.21 -12.55 1.76
N LEU A 61 -8.89 -12.73 1.56
CA LEU A 61 -7.89 -12.40 2.59
C LEU A 61 -7.73 -10.90 2.83
N ILE A 62 -8.02 -10.07 1.81
CA ILE A 62 -7.89 -8.62 1.94
C ILE A 62 -8.89 -8.10 2.96
N GLU A 63 -10.16 -8.51 2.87
CA GLU A 63 -11.21 -8.09 3.78
C GLU A 63 -10.95 -8.61 5.20
N GLU A 64 -10.62 -9.91 5.34
CA GLU A 64 -10.28 -10.52 6.62
C GLU A 64 -9.13 -9.78 7.32
N VAL A 65 -8.03 -9.52 6.61
CA VAL A 65 -6.85 -8.86 7.19
C VAL A 65 -7.12 -7.38 7.48
N LEU A 66 -7.97 -6.73 6.67
CA LEU A 66 -8.38 -5.34 6.91
C LEU A 66 -9.18 -5.23 8.20
N ASP A 67 -10.21 -6.06 8.36
CA ASP A 67 -11.07 -6.06 9.55
C ASP A 67 -10.26 -6.42 10.80
N ASP A 68 -9.43 -7.44 10.71
CA ASP A 68 -8.49 -7.82 11.77
C ASP A 68 -7.53 -6.67 12.15
N THR A 69 -7.08 -5.88 11.16
CA THR A 69 -6.25 -4.70 11.40
C THR A 69 -7.01 -3.65 12.17
N MET A 70 -8.24 -3.33 11.74
CA MET A 70 -9.06 -2.30 12.37
C MET A 70 -9.52 -2.72 13.78
N ILE A 71 -9.83 -3.99 14.00
CA ILE A 71 -10.11 -4.54 15.32
C ILE A 71 -8.89 -4.36 16.24
N THR A 72 -7.69 -4.68 15.75
CA THR A 72 -6.45 -4.49 16.50
C THR A 72 -6.20 -3.02 16.83
N VAL A 73 -6.44 -2.11 15.87
CA VAL A 73 -6.37 -0.66 16.10
C VAL A 73 -7.35 -0.26 17.22
N TRP A 74 -8.61 -0.68 17.16
CA TRP A 74 -9.61 -0.41 18.20
C TRP A 74 -9.16 -0.89 19.57
N GLN A 75 -8.62 -2.10 19.65
CA GLN A 75 -8.18 -2.71 20.90
C GLN A 75 -6.96 -2.01 21.49
N THR A 76 -6.01 -1.56 20.64
CA THR A 76 -4.68 -1.15 21.10
C THR A 76 -4.40 0.35 20.94
N ALA A 77 -5.34 1.15 20.42
CA ALA A 77 -5.16 2.59 20.21
C ALA A 77 -4.75 3.35 21.48
N ALA A 78 -5.23 2.94 22.65
CA ALA A 78 -4.83 3.52 23.94
C ALA A 78 -3.33 3.36 24.24
N ASN A 79 -2.68 2.36 23.64
CA ASN A 79 -1.23 2.09 23.81
C ASN A 79 -0.36 2.85 22.80
N PHE A 80 -0.95 3.62 21.90
CA PHE A 80 -0.20 4.40 20.92
C PHE A 80 0.54 5.56 21.59
N ARG A 81 1.86 5.48 21.66
CA ARG A 81 2.72 6.45 22.38
C ARG A 81 3.18 7.64 21.51
N GLY A 82 2.74 7.74 20.25
CA GLY A 82 3.11 8.83 19.36
C GLY A 82 4.56 8.79 18.83
N ALA A 83 5.28 7.66 18.99
CA ALA A 83 6.65 7.49 18.49
C ALA A 83 6.74 7.55 16.96
N SER A 84 5.62 7.30 16.26
CA SER A 84 5.49 7.43 14.80
C SER A 84 4.21 8.18 14.46
N LYS A 85 3.96 8.38 13.16
CA LYS A 85 2.65 8.87 12.70
C LYS A 85 1.58 7.78 12.91
N PRO A 86 0.31 8.14 13.17
CA PRO A 86 -0.79 7.17 13.23
C PRO A 86 -0.87 6.28 12.00
N SER A 87 -0.71 6.86 10.80
CA SER A 87 -0.68 6.12 9.54
C SER A 87 0.42 5.06 9.53
N THR A 88 1.66 5.42 9.89
CA THR A 88 2.78 4.48 9.96
C THR A 88 2.47 3.31 10.91
N TRP A 89 1.90 3.60 12.07
CA TRP A 89 1.52 2.58 13.05
C TRP A 89 0.42 1.64 12.55
N ILE A 90 -0.64 2.19 11.93
CA ILE A 90 -1.76 1.41 11.38
C ILE A 90 -1.27 0.53 10.22
N PHE A 91 -0.49 1.09 9.28
CA PHE A 91 0.08 0.32 8.18
C PHE A 91 1.05 -0.77 8.65
N ALA A 92 1.79 -0.55 9.76
CA ALA A 92 2.66 -1.57 10.34
C ALA A 92 1.85 -2.76 10.92
N ILE A 93 0.68 -2.51 11.51
CA ILE A 93 -0.25 -3.56 11.94
C ILE A 93 -0.74 -4.34 10.72
N ALA A 94 -1.22 -3.63 9.69
CA ALA A 94 -1.72 -4.23 8.46
C ALA A 94 -0.66 -5.10 7.76
N TYR A 95 0.55 -4.58 7.61
CA TYR A 95 1.66 -5.31 6.97
C TYR A 95 2.01 -6.61 7.72
N ARG A 96 2.16 -6.55 9.05
CA ARG A 96 2.47 -7.74 9.86
C ARG A 96 1.37 -8.81 9.74
N LYS A 97 0.10 -8.39 9.75
CA LYS A 97 -1.04 -9.31 9.57
C LYS A 97 -1.05 -9.90 8.16
N ALA A 98 -0.80 -9.09 7.13
CA ALA A 98 -0.74 -9.54 5.74
C ALA A 98 0.36 -10.58 5.52
N ILE A 99 1.57 -10.32 6.01
CA ILE A 99 2.68 -11.29 5.88
C ILE A 99 2.38 -12.60 6.64
N LYS A 100 1.76 -12.50 7.82
CA LYS A 100 1.33 -13.68 8.59
C LYS A 100 0.24 -14.47 7.86
N ALA A 101 -0.77 -13.79 7.30
CA ALA A 101 -1.82 -14.41 6.51
C ALA A 101 -1.26 -15.11 5.26
N LYS A 102 -0.36 -14.43 4.54
CA LYS A 102 0.32 -15.00 3.36
C LYS A 102 1.13 -16.26 3.71
N ALA A 103 1.84 -16.27 4.82
CA ALA A 103 2.60 -17.44 5.27
C ALA A 103 1.69 -18.64 5.62
N ARG A 104 0.47 -18.35 6.09
CA ARG A 104 -0.53 -19.38 6.44
C ARG A 104 -1.26 -19.94 5.23
N TRP A 105 -1.43 -19.10 4.20
CA TRP A 105 -2.10 -19.41 2.96
C TRP A 105 -1.18 -19.05 1.80
N PRO A 106 -0.20 -19.91 1.46
CA PRO A 106 0.67 -19.68 0.29
C PRO A 106 -0.19 -19.46 -0.95
N ASP A 107 0.22 -18.53 -1.82
CA ASP A 107 -0.47 -18.30 -3.08
C ASP A 107 -0.55 -19.65 -3.84
N PRO A 108 -1.73 -20.06 -4.32
CA PRO A 108 -1.78 -21.14 -5.29
C PRO A 108 -0.90 -20.72 -6.47
N LEU A 109 -0.10 -21.64 -6.97
CA LEU A 109 0.60 -21.45 -8.23
C LEU A 109 -0.46 -21.08 -9.29
N GLU A 110 -0.46 -19.81 -9.69
CA GLU A 110 -0.91 -19.26 -10.98
C GLU A 110 -2.35 -19.50 -11.50
N ASP A 111 -3.41 -19.75 -10.71
CA ASP A 111 -4.69 -20.09 -11.40
C ASP A 111 -5.91 -19.20 -11.11
N ASP A 112 -5.80 -18.14 -10.31
CA ASP A 112 -6.92 -17.19 -10.09
C ASP A 112 -6.51 -15.72 -10.28
N ALA A 113 -6.01 -15.39 -11.47
CA ALA A 113 -6.07 -14.02 -11.93
C ALA A 113 -7.56 -13.70 -12.17
N LEU A 114 -8.16 -12.90 -11.27
CA LEU A 114 -9.45 -12.26 -11.54
C LEU A 114 -9.31 -11.48 -12.85
N GLU A 115 -9.59 -12.17 -13.97
CA GLU A 115 -9.84 -11.55 -15.25
C GLU A 115 -11.09 -10.70 -15.11
N THR A 116 -10.90 -9.42 -14.87
CA THR A 116 -11.95 -8.46 -15.22
C THR A 116 -11.97 -8.44 -16.75
N ARG A 117 -12.72 -9.37 -17.33
CA ARG A 117 -13.08 -9.34 -18.75
C ARG A 117 -13.92 -8.10 -18.98
N VAL A 118 -13.29 -7.05 -19.46
CA VAL A 118 -13.97 -5.93 -20.09
C VAL A 118 -13.88 -6.20 -21.58
N ASP A 119 -15.03 -6.19 -22.24
CA ASP A 119 -15.13 -6.36 -23.69
C ASP A 119 -14.31 -5.25 -24.38
N PRO A 120 -13.24 -5.59 -25.13
CA PRO A 120 -12.34 -4.59 -25.73
C PRO A 120 -13.04 -3.73 -26.78
N ASP A 121 -14.10 -4.23 -27.40
CA ASP A 121 -14.78 -3.56 -28.53
C ASP A 121 -15.74 -2.46 -28.07
N ALA A 122 -15.99 -2.32 -26.76
CA ALA A 122 -16.93 -1.32 -26.22
C ALA A 122 -16.28 0.00 -25.74
N LEU A 123 -14.96 0.16 -25.85
CA LEU A 123 -14.24 1.29 -25.26
C LEU A 123 -13.56 2.18 -26.31
N PRO A 124 -13.61 3.53 -26.15
CA PRO A 124 -12.79 4.45 -26.94
C PRO A 124 -11.29 4.11 -26.80
N ASP A 125 -10.49 4.32 -27.86
CA ASP A 125 -9.08 3.97 -27.94
C ASP A 125 -8.25 4.41 -26.72
N GLU A 126 -8.49 5.60 -26.19
CA GLU A 126 -7.79 6.11 -24.99
C GLU A 126 -8.05 5.26 -23.73
N LYS A 127 -9.30 4.79 -23.55
CA LYS A 127 -9.66 3.93 -22.41
C LYS A 127 -9.07 2.53 -22.57
N LEU A 128 -9.03 2.04 -23.81
CA LEU A 128 -8.40 0.75 -24.12
C LEU A 128 -6.88 0.80 -23.85
N GLN A 129 -6.22 1.90 -24.23
CA GLN A 129 -4.81 2.12 -23.93
C GLN A 129 -4.53 2.18 -22.42
N GLN A 130 -5.34 2.93 -21.66
CA GLN A 130 -5.23 2.98 -20.20
C GLN A 130 -5.43 1.62 -19.55
N GLN A 131 -6.35 0.81 -20.05
CA GLN A 131 -6.57 -0.55 -19.56
C GLN A 131 -5.38 -1.47 -19.84
N ARG A 132 -4.81 -1.43 -21.05
CA ARG A 132 -3.61 -2.19 -21.42
C ARG A 132 -2.44 -1.82 -20.51
N LEU A 133 -2.21 -0.53 -20.28
CA LEU A 133 -1.19 -0.04 -19.36
C LEU A 133 -1.44 -0.54 -17.91
N HIS A 134 -2.68 -0.46 -17.46
CA HIS A 134 -3.07 -0.92 -16.12
C HIS A 134 -2.83 -2.42 -15.93
N ASN A 135 -3.20 -3.22 -16.94
CA ASN A 135 -3.00 -4.65 -16.93
C ASN A 135 -1.51 -5.03 -16.99
N ALA A 136 -0.73 -4.37 -17.84
CA ALA A 136 0.71 -4.57 -17.92
C ALA A 136 1.40 -4.22 -16.57
N LEU A 137 1.02 -3.11 -15.94
CA LEU A 137 1.55 -2.73 -14.63
C LEU A 137 1.16 -3.74 -13.55
N ARG A 138 -0.09 -4.22 -13.56
CA ARG A 138 -0.56 -5.25 -12.62
C ARG A 138 0.25 -6.54 -12.78
N GLN A 139 0.43 -7.03 -14.00
CA GLN A 139 1.24 -8.22 -14.29
C GLN A 139 2.69 -8.05 -13.86
N ALA A 140 3.30 -6.87 -14.16
CA ALA A 140 4.65 -6.58 -13.71
C ALA A 140 4.78 -6.56 -12.18
N MET A 141 3.78 -6.01 -11.48
CA MET A 141 3.73 -6.03 -10.02
C MET A 141 3.58 -7.45 -9.46
N GLN A 142 2.85 -8.34 -10.12
CA GLN A 142 2.69 -9.73 -9.70
C GLN A 142 4.03 -10.50 -9.71
N GLN A 143 4.96 -10.14 -10.57
CA GLN A 143 6.30 -10.74 -10.62
C GLN A 143 7.22 -10.32 -9.45
N LEU A 144 6.80 -9.34 -8.65
CA LEU A 144 7.55 -8.91 -7.47
C LEU A 144 7.18 -9.76 -6.25
N SER A 145 8.13 -9.96 -5.33
CA SER A 145 7.78 -10.53 -4.01
C SER A 145 6.88 -9.57 -3.22
N ALA A 146 6.15 -10.08 -2.23
CA ALA A 146 5.27 -9.28 -1.39
C ALA A 146 5.99 -8.09 -0.74
N GLU A 147 7.24 -8.30 -0.29
CA GLU A 147 8.07 -7.26 0.32
C GLU A 147 8.45 -6.16 -0.68
N HIS A 148 8.74 -6.52 -1.93
CA HIS A 148 9.02 -5.54 -3.00
C HIS A 148 7.75 -4.78 -3.38
N ARG A 149 6.62 -5.47 -3.49
CA ARG A 149 5.32 -4.82 -3.74
C ARG A 149 4.95 -3.83 -2.65
N ALA A 150 5.10 -4.23 -1.38
CA ALA A 150 4.80 -3.38 -0.24
C ALA A 150 5.62 -2.08 -0.25
N VAL A 151 6.95 -2.15 -0.45
CA VAL A 151 7.78 -0.94 -0.45
C VAL A 151 7.52 -0.04 -1.65
N VAL A 152 7.16 -0.61 -2.80
CA VAL A 152 6.75 0.16 -3.99
C VAL A 152 5.44 0.90 -3.74
N ASP A 153 4.42 0.21 -3.24
CA ASP A 153 3.11 0.79 -2.96
C ASP A 153 3.21 1.90 -1.91
N LEU A 154 3.90 1.65 -0.79
CA LEU A 154 4.11 2.64 0.27
C LEU A 154 4.88 3.88 -0.22
N THR A 155 5.84 3.70 -1.15
CA THR A 155 6.63 4.81 -1.70
C THR A 155 5.82 5.65 -2.68
N TYR A 156 5.15 5.02 -3.66
CA TYR A 156 4.58 5.72 -4.80
C TYR A 156 3.11 6.09 -4.63
N PHE A 157 2.31 5.25 -3.97
CA PHE A 157 0.89 5.52 -3.76
C PHE A 157 0.59 6.17 -2.41
N HIS A 158 1.36 5.81 -1.37
CA HIS A 158 1.19 6.41 -0.04
C HIS A 158 2.16 7.55 0.23
N GLY A 159 3.17 7.76 -0.62
CA GLY A 159 4.11 8.88 -0.53
C GLY A 159 4.97 8.88 0.72
N LEU A 160 5.20 7.70 1.33
CA LEU A 160 5.96 7.57 2.58
C LEU A 160 7.47 7.63 2.33
N GLY A 161 8.18 8.22 3.28
CA GLY A 161 9.64 8.21 3.28
C GLY A 161 10.23 6.87 3.68
N TYR A 162 11.45 6.57 3.26
CA TYR A 162 12.09 5.27 3.53
C TYR A 162 12.22 4.93 5.02
N ARG A 163 12.33 5.93 5.91
CA ARG A 163 12.34 5.71 7.37
C ARG A 163 10.96 5.23 7.85
N GLU A 164 9.89 5.87 7.41
CA GLU A 164 8.52 5.48 7.75
C GLU A 164 8.19 4.08 7.20
N ILE A 165 8.64 3.78 5.98
CA ILE A 165 8.48 2.45 5.39
C ILE A 165 9.28 1.40 6.18
N ALA A 166 10.48 1.74 6.63
CA ALA A 166 11.31 0.86 7.48
C ALA A 166 10.58 0.47 8.77
N ASP A 167 9.91 1.44 9.42
CA ASP A 167 9.09 1.21 10.61
C ASP A 167 7.88 0.29 10.31
N ILE A 168 7.27 0.44 9.13
CA ILE A 168 6.13 -0.38 8.70
C ILE A 168 6.56 -1.82 8.44
N VAL A 169 7.60 -2.01 7.62
CA VAL A 169 8.00 -3.35 7.16
C VAL A 169 8.99 -4.05 8.10
N GLY A 170 9.48 -3.37 9.13
CA GLY A 170 10.36 -3.93 10.15
C GLY A 170 11.77 -4.26 9.64
N CYS A 171 12.34 -3.42 8.77
CA CYS A 171 13.72 -3.59 8.29
C CYS A 171 14.47 -2.24 8.21
N PRO A 172 15.82 -2.23 8.14
CA PRO A 172 16.58 -0.99 8.01
C PRO A 172 16.17 -0.15 6.78
N ALA A 173 16.24 1.18 6.88
CA ALA A 173 15.91 2.09 5.79
C ALA A 173 16.77 1.86 4.52
N GLU A 174 18.03 1.45 4.67
CA GLU A 174 18.89 1.05 3.54
C GLU A 174 18.37 -0.21 2.83
N THR A 175 17.78 -1.15 3.57
CA THR A 175 17.11 -2.33 2.99
C THR A 175 15.88 -1.91 2.19
N VAL A 176 15.08 -0.95 2.69
CA VAL A 176 13.94 -0.38 1.95
C VAL A 176 14.41 0.23 0.64
N LYS A 177 15.45 1.08 0.68
CA LYS A 177 16.05 1.72 -0.49
C LYS A 177 16.50 0.71 -1.54
N THR A 178 17.19 -0.35 -1.09
CA THR A 178 17.65 -1.44 -1.97
C THR A 178 16.47 -2.22 -2.58
N ARG A 179 15.43 -2.53 -1.78
CA ARG A 179 14.21 -3.20 -2.27
C ARG A 179 13.49 -2.34 -3.32
N VAL A 180 13.33 -1.04 -3.08
CA VAL A 180 12.71 -0.11 -4.06
C VAL A 180 13.54 -0.05 -5.34
N PHE A 181 14.87 0.01 -5.24
CA PHE A 181 15.75 0.01 -6.40
C PHE A 181 15.59 -1.27 -7.24
N HIS A 182 15.66 -2.44 -6.63
CA HIS A 182 15.49 -3.72 -7.35
C HIS A 182 14.08 -3.89 -7.92
N ALA A 183 13.05 -3.49 -7.17
CA ALA A 183 11.69 -3.52 -7.66
C ALA A 183 11.52 -2.66 -8.91
N ARG A 184 12.05 -1.43 -8.91
CA ARG A 184 12.04 -0.54 -10.08
C ARG A 184 12.74 -1.14 -11.29
N GLN A 185 13.90 -1.78 -11.09
CA GLN A 185 14.60 -2.44 -12.18
C GLN A 185 13.78 -3.57 -12.80
N ARG A 186 13.14 -4.40 -11.95
CA ARG A 186 12.27 -5.49 -12.42
C ARG A 186 11.06 -4.96 -13.18
N LEU A 187 10.38 -3.95 -12.62
CA LEU A 187 9.23 -3.31 -13.26
C LEU A 187 9.62 -2.70 -14.61
N ARG A 188 10.76 -1.97 -14.68
CA ARG A 188 11.25 -1.42 -15.93
C ARG A 188 11.51 -2.50 -16.98
N LYS A 189 12.12 -3.63 -16.60
CA LYS A 189 12.38 -4.75 -17.49
C LYS A 189 11.09 -5.41 -17.99
N ALA A 190 10.13 -5.63 -17.08
CA ALA A 190 8.84 -6.24 -17.42
C ALA A 190 7.98 -5.33 -18.32
N LEU A 191 8.03 -4.02 -18.09
CA LEU A 191 7.27 -3.06 -18.89
C LEU A 191 7.93 -2.77 -20.24
N ALA A 192 9.25 -2.80 -20.35
CA ALA A 192 9.97 -2.57 -21.62
C ALA A 192 9.61 -3.62 -22.69
N GLY A 193 9.33 -4.87 -22.27
CA GLY A 193 8.86 -5.91 -23.18
C GLY A 193 7.44 -5.68 -23.72
N ASN A 194 6.59 -4.97 -22.96
CA ASN A 194 5.21 -4.66 -23.33
C ASN A 194 5.07 -3.32 -24.05
N PHE A 195 6.10 -2.48 -24.07
CA PHE A 195 6.11 -1.12 -24.64
C PHE A 195 7.07 -0.97 -25.80
N ALA A 196 7.71 -2.06 -26.26
CA ALA A 196 8.56 -2.02 -27.46
C ALA A 196 7.79 -1.56 -28.72
N ASP A 197 6.46 -1.74 -28.73
CA ASP A 197 5.58 -1.34 -29.82
C ASP A 197 5.14 0.15 -29.72
N TRP A 198 5.64 0.91 -28.72
CA TRP A 198 5.22 2.30 -28.43
C TRP A 198 6.34 3.33 -28.58
N LEU A 199 7.53 2.90 -28.95
CA LEU A 199 8.71 3.71 -29.30
C LEU A 199 9.01 3.62 -30.77
#